data_70b14a014363d12229f4bc6584cde154
#
_entry.id   70b14a014363d12229f4bc6584cde154
#
_cell.length_a   1.000
_cell.length_b   1.000
_cell.length_c   1.000
_cell.angle_alpha   90.00
_cell.angle_beta   90.00
_cell.angle_gamma   90.00
#
_symmetry.space_group_name_H-M   'P 1'
#
loop_
_entity.id
_entity.type
_entity.pdbx_description
1 polymer ?
#
loop_
_entity_poly.entity_id
_entity_poly.type
_entity_poly.pdbx_seq_one_letter_code
_entity_poly.pdbx_strand_id
1 'polypeptide(L)'
;PISGGESPVIPAIPDDTFVRGDVPMTKEEVRSISIAKLKIKKDAVVYDVGAGTGSISVEAAMVATQGNVYAIEQKVEAQELIRENARRMHVDNLHVIEGMAPEALEELPAPDCVFIGGSKGKLYEILDAIRKKNPFVRVVLNAISLETMMQVLKYTEENEIEEAEVIQVAVSRAKKVGSYHMMNGQNPIYVISFTSRPAKKEADPENEDDFVLEEINLDEVEPEDMTGDIVEDITKVISVGDLTPEKIREEMEESE
;
A
#
# COMPACT_ATOMS: atom_id res chain seq x y z
N PRO A 1 -0.83 25.23 -1.73
CA PRO A 1 0.50 25.62 -2.21
C PRO A 1 1.48 24.53 -1.81
N ILE A 2 2.07 23.85 -2.82
CA ILE A 2 3.13 22.88 -2.60
C ILE A 2 4.30 23.67 -2.03
N SER A 3 4.62 23.46 -0.75
CA SER A 3 5.82 24.03 -0.13
C SER A 3 7.03 23.50 -0.90
N GLY A 4 7.94 24.38 -1.33
CA GLY A 4 9.00 24.11 -2.31
C GLY A 4 10.11 23.16 -1.86
N GLY A 5 9.73 21.91 -1.56
CA GLY A 5 10.64 20.79 -1.53
C GLY A 5 10.71 20.19 -2.94
N GLU A 6 11.91 19.87 -3.42
CA GLU A 6 12.07 19.12 -4.67
C GLU A 6 11.20 17.87 -4.63
N SER A 7 10.27 17.75 -5.58
CA SER A 7 9.49 16.52 -5.74
C SER A 7 10.46 15.37 -6.06
N PRO A 8 10.32 14.20 -5.42
CA PRO A 8 11.16 13.05 -5.74
C PRO A 8 10.97 12.69 -7.22
N VAL A 9 12.08 12.55 -7.94
CA VAL A 9 12.04 12.06 -9.32
C VAL A 9 11.80 10.56 -9.27
N ILE A 10 10.74 10.08 -9.96
CA ILE A 10 10.50 8.65 -10.12
C ILE A 10 11.38 8.17 -11.28
N PRO A 11 12.24 7.16 -11.07
CA PRO A 11 13.20 6.72 -12.09
C PRO A 11 12.56 6.19 -13.37
N ALA A 12 11.44 5.44 -13.27
CA ALA A 12 10.70 4.85 -14.39
C ALA A 12 11.62 4.10 -15.38
N ILE A 13 12.43 3.18 -14.87
CA ILE A 13 13.44 2.45 -15.65
C ILE A 13 12.74 1.43 -16.57
N PRO A 14 13.07 1.39 -17.89
CA PRO A 14 12.50 0.41 -18.80
C PRO A 14 12.76 -1.05 -18.35
N ASP A 15 11.76 -1.91 -18.59
CA ASP A 15 11.82 -3.33 -18.18
C ASP A 15 13.03 -4.08 -18.73
N ASP A 16 13.47 -3.77 -19.94
CA ASP A 16 14.61 -4.42 -20.62
C ASP A 16 15.98 -4.03 -20.04
N THR A 17 16.05 -3.01 -19.23
CA THR A 17 17.26 -2.62 -18.49
C THR A 17 17.59 -3.63 -17.38
N PHE A 18 16.57 -4.29 -16.82
CA PHE A 18 16.73 -5.26 -15.74
C PHE A 18 17.08 -6.66 -16.24
N VAL A 19 18.02 -7.32 -15.55
CA VAL A 19 18.21 -8.77 -15.65
C VAL A 19 17.12 -9.46 -14.86
N ARG A 20 16.38 -10.41 -15.44
CA ARG A 20 15.25 -11.05 -14.76
C ARG A 20 15.24 -12.58 -14.79
N GLY A 21 15.89 -13.23 -15.75
CA GLY A 21 15.73 -14.68 -15.94
C GLY A 21 14.25 -15.09 -16.03
N ASP A 22 13.90 -16.16 -15.33
CA ASP A 22 12.50 -16.65 -15.22
C ASP A 22 11.78 -16.12 -13.98
N VAL A 23 12.40 -15.17 -13.24
CA VAL A 23 11.81 -14.57 -12.04
C VAL A 23 10.77 -13.51 -12.42
N PRO A 24 9.59 -13.51 -11.79
CA PRO A 24 8.59 -12.47 -12.00
C PRO A 24 9.14 -11.07 -11.69
N MET A 25 8.74 -10.09 -12.49
CA MET A 25 9.13 -8.69 -12.33
C MET A 25 7.93 -7.77 -12.43
N THR A 26 7.81 -6.84 -11.50
CA THR A 26 6.83 -5.74 -11.58
C THR A 26 7.14 -4.88 -12.79
N LYS A 27 6.17 -4.73 -13.70
CA LYS A 27 6.33 -4.01 -14.95
C LYS A 27 6.44 -2.51 -14.75
N GLU A 28 7.13 -1.84 -15.66
CA GLU A 28 7.48 -0.41 -15.62
C GLU A 28 6.32 0.48 -15.20
N GLU A 29 5.14 0.33 -15.81
CA GLU A 29 3.98 1.17 -15.53
C GLU A 29 3.46 0.96 -14.09
N VAL A 30 3.32 -0.30 -13.67
CA VAL A 30 2.88 -0.66 -12.31
C VAL A 30 3.95 -0.28 -11.29
N ARG A 31 5.23 -0.49 -11.62
CA ARG A 31 6.36 -0.13 -10.76
C ARG A 31 6.41 1.37 -10.49
N SER A 32 6.31 2.18 -11.54
CA SER A 32 6.30 3.65 -11.42
C SER A 32 5.16 4.15 -10.52
N ILE A 33 3.95 3.56 -10.68
CA ILE A 33 2.82 3.88 -9.82
C ILE A 33 3.09 3.45 -8.38
N SER A 34 3.61 2.23 -8.17
CA SER A 34 3.91 1.71 -6.83
C SER A 34 4.95 2.57 -6.10
N ILE A 35 6.02 2.97 -6.79
CA ILE A 35 7.05 3.88 -6.24
C ILE A 35 6.45 5.25 -5.87
N ALA A 36 5.58 5.80 -6.73
CA ALA A 36 4.88 7.06 -6.43
C ALA A 36 4.01 6.96 -5.17
N LYS A 37 3.27 5.84 -5.02
CA LYS A 37 2.38 5.60 -3.87
C LYS A 37 3.13 5.34 -2.57
N LEU A 38 4.36 4.87 -2.61
CA LEU A 38 5.22 4.69 -1.43
C LEU A 38 5.59 6.03 -0.76
N LYS A 39 5.52 7.17 -1.45
CA LYS A 39 5.87 8.50 -0.93
C LYS A 39 7.27 8.53 -0.27
N ILE A 40 8.25 7.86 -0.87
CA ILE A 40 9.59 7.65 -0.33
C ILE A 40 10.30 9.00 -0.11
N LYS A 41 10.79 9.23 1.10
CA LYS A 41 11.68 10.36 1.44
C LYS A 41 13.14 10.00 1.16
N LYS A 42 14.00 11.02 1.01
CA LYS A 42 15.43 10.83 0.70
C LYS A 42 16.18 9.98 1.74
N ASP A 43 15.80 10.08 3.00
CA ASP A 43 16.38 9.40 4.16
C ASP A 43 15.61 8.17 4.64
N ALA A 44 14.60 7.72 3.87
CA ALA A 44 13.69 6.67 4.27
C ALA A 44 14.36 5.29 4.38
N VAL A 45 13.91 4.52 5.35
CA VAL A 45 14.11 3.06 5.43
C VAL A 45 12.96 2.39 4.69
N VAL A 46 13.28 1.67 3.62
CA VAL A 46 12.30 1.04 2.75
C VAL A 46 12.46 -0.48 2.77
N TYR A 47 11.35 -1.22 2.91
CA TYR A 47 11.34 -2.67 2.70
C TYR A 47 10.68 -3.01 1.36
N ASP A 48 11.24 -3.99 0.67
CA ASP A 48 10.64 -4.64 -0.50
C ASP A 48 10.46 -6.13 -0.18
N VAL A 49 9.24 -6.52 0.16
CA VAL A 49 8.91 -7.89 0.59
C VAL A 49 8.51 -8.73 -0.61
N GLY A 50 9.26 -9.81 -0.86
CA GLY A 50 9.14 -10.63 -2.05
C GLY A 50 9.71 -9.91 -3.27
N ALA A 51 10.94 -9.43 -3.15
CA ALA A 51 11.58 -8.50 -4.07
C ALA A 51 11.78 -9.04 -5.50
N GLY A 52 11.80 -10.35 -5.69
CA GLY A 52 11.94 -10.99 -7.01
C GLY A 52 13.21 -10.54 -7.73
N THR A 53 13.08 -9.83 -8.83
CA THR A 53 14.23 -9.28 -9.57
C THR A 53 14.86 -8.05 -8.93
N GLY A 54 14.25 -7.48 -7.88
CA GLY A 54 14.69 -6.25 -7.25
C GLY A 54 14.35 -4.98 -8.03
N SER A 55 13.46 -5.05 -9.00
CA SER A 55 13.14 -3.85 -9.82
C SER A 55 12.51 -2.72 -9.00
N ILE A 56 11.64 -3.04 -8.05
CA ILE A 56 11.10 -2.07 -7.06
C ILE A 56 12.23 -1.61 -6.13
N SER A 57 13.02 -2.55 -5.59
CA SER A 57 14.11 -2.24 -4.65
C SER A 57 15.12 -1.26 -5.24
N VAL A 58 15.53 -1.44 -6.51
CA VAL A 58 16.48 -0.57 -7.20
C VAL A 58 15.90 0.84 -7.38
N GLU A 59 14.68 0.96 -7.89
CA GLU A 59 14.06 2.29 -8.06
C GLU A 59 13.79 2.97 -6.71
N ALA A 60 13.39 2.22 -5.68
CA ALA A 60 13.23 2.75 -4.34
C ALA A 60 14.55 3.29 -3.77
N ALA A 61 15.67 2.58 -3.99
CA ALA A 61 16.99 2.99 -3.55
C ALA A 61 17.51 4.25 -4.26
N MET A 62 17.16 4.43 -5.53
CA MET A 62 17.45 5.66 -6.28
C MET A 62 16.66 6.87 -5.74
N VAL A 63 15.49 6.66 -5.14
CA VAL A 63 14.71 7.73 -4.50
C VAL A 63 15.21 7.98 -3.09
N ALA A 64 15.48 6.94 -2.31
CA ALA A 64 15.99 7.02 -0.93
C ALA A 64 17.50 7.25 -0.89
N THR A 65 17.97 8.32 -1.51
CA THR A 65 19.41 8.61 -1.75
C THR A 65 20.28 8.73 -0.50
N GLN A 66 19.69 8.96 0.66
CA GLN A 66 20.33 9.08 1.99
C GLN A 66 19.79 8.03 2.97
N GLY A 67 18.85 7.19 2.51
CA GLY A 67 18.24 6.11 3.25
C GLY A 67 18.77 4.74 2.84
N ASN A 68 18.06 3.69 3.25
CA ASN A 68 18.42 2.31 2.94
C ASN A 68 17.21 1.52 2.48
N VAL A 69 17.42 0.62 1.53
CA VAL A 69 16.40 -0.30 1.04
C VAL A 69 16.79 -1.73 1.39
N TYR A 70 15.86 -2.47 1.97
CA TYR A 70 16.02 -3.86 2.33
C TYR A 70 15.12 -4.71 1.43
N ALA A 71 15.74 -5.49 0.54
CA ALA A 71 15.07 -6.39 -0.38
C ALA A 71 15.00 -7.79 0.23
N ILE A 72 13.82 -8.21 0.68
CA ILE A 72 13.58 -9.49 1.32
C ILE A 72 13.18 -10.52 0.26
N GLU A 73 14.01 -11.56 0.08
CA GLU A 73 13.77 -12.58 -0.92
C GLU A 73 14.31 -13.95 -0.43
N GLN A 74 13.49 -15.00 -0.59
CA GLN A 74 13.84 -16.34 -0.14
C GLN A 74 14.62 -17.14 -1.19
N LYS A 75 14.43 -16.86 -2.49
CA LYS A 75 15.04 -17.64 -3.58
C LYS A 75 16.43 -17.11 -3.90
N VAL A 76 17.43 -17.96 -3.81
CA VAL A 76 18.84 -17.62 -4.11
C VAL A 76 19.01 -17.03 -5.51
N GLU A 77 18.37 -17.62 -6.53
CA GLU A 77 18.40 -17.10 -7.90
C GLU A 77 17.91 -15.65 -7.99
N ALA A 78 16.81 -15.33 -7.31
CA ALA A 78 16.26 -13.98 -7.28
C ALA A 78 17.17 -13.01 -6.51
N GLN A 79 17.79 -13.45 -5.41
CA GLN A 79 18.78 -12.63 -4.67
C GLN A 79 19.98 -12.26 -5.54
N GLU A 80 20.46 -13.20 -6.36
CA GLU A 80 21.55 -12.94 -7.32
C GLU A 80 21.14 -11.89 -8.36
N LEU A 81 19.90 -11.96 -8.87
CA LEU A 81 19.36 -10.96 -9.78
C LEU A 81 19.25 -9.58 -9.13
N ILE A 82 18.81 -9.50 -7.87
CA ILE A 82 18.76 -8.23 -7.13
C ILE A 82 20.15 -7.61 -7.05
N ARG A 83 21.16 -8.40 -6.63
CA ARG A 83 22.56 -7.93 -6.52
C ARG A 83 23.10 -7.46 -7.89
N GLU A 84 22.84 -8.23 -8.95
CA GLU A 84 23.28 -7.88 -10.31
C GLU A 84 22.61 -6.60 -10.82
N ASN A 85 21.30 -6.43 -10.60
CA ASN A 85 20.57 -5.22 -10.99
C ASN A 85 21.04 -4.00 -10.18
N ALA A 86 21.27 -4.12 -8.87
CA ALA A 86 21.83 -3.07 -8.04
C ALA A 86 23.21 -2.64 -8.55
N ARG A 87 24.11 -3.60 -8.83
CA ARG A 87 25.45 -3.34 -9.37
C ARG A 87 25.41 -2.62 -10.71
N ARG A 88 24.55 -3.07 -11.64
CA ARG A 88 24.39 -2.45 -12.98
C ARG A 88 23.94 -1.02 -12.93
N MET A 89 23.09 -0.71 -11.96
CA MET A 89 22.48 0.63 -11.81
C MET A 89 23.19 1.49 -10.78
N HIS A 90 24.37 1.04 -10.28
CA HIS A 90 25.20 1.77 -9.34
C HIS A 90 24.43 2.19 -8.07
N VAL A 91 23.65 1.25 -7.52
CA VAL A 91 22.88 1.45 -6.29
C VAL A 91 23.61 0.77 -5.15
N ASP A 92 24.11 1.57 -4.18
CA ASP A 92 24.95 1.09 -3.07
C ASP A 92 24.18 0.97 -1.74
N ASN A 93 22.98 1.57 -1.63
CA ASN A 93 22.13 1.59 -0.44
C ASN A 93 21.03 0.54 -0.45
N LEU A 94 21.18 -0.52 -1.26
CA LEU A 94 20.29 -1.66 -1.37
C LEU A 94 20.92 -2.89 -0.71
N HIS A 95 20.22 -3.44 0.29
CA HIS A 95 20.64 -4.60 1.08
C HIS A 95 19.74 -5.79 0.77
N VAL A 96 20.34 -6.90 0.33
CA VAL A 96 19.59 -8.14 0.06
C VAL A 96 19.52 -8.97 1.34
N ILE A 97 18.29 -9.23 1.80
CA ILE A 97 17.99 -10.02 2.99
C ILE A 97 17.47 -11.37 2.56
N GLU A 98 18.23 -12.41 2.89
CA GLU A 98 17.85 -13.79 2.62
C GLU A 98 16.79 -14.25 3.62
N GLY A 99 15.68 -14.77 3.13
CA GLY A 99 14.63 -15.32 3.97
C GLY A 99 13.24 -14.93 3.52
N MET A 100 12.30 -15.25 4.37
CA MET A 100 10.87 -14.98 4.16
C MET A 100 10.34 -14.10 5.28
N ALA A 101 9.52 -13.11 4.94
CA ALA A 101 8.80 -12.31 5.91
C ALA A 101 7.64 -13.14 6.52
N PRO A 102 7.29 -12.93 7.80
CA PRO A 102 7.80 -11.86 8.67
C PRO A 102 9.14 -12.13 9.35
N GLU A 103 9.64 -13.37 9.41
CA GLU A 103 10.81 -13.78 10.18
C GLU A 103 12.07 -12.99 9.78
N ALA A 104 12.28 -12.79 8.48
CA ALA A 104 13.42 -12.03 7.95
C ALA A 104 13.38 -10.52 8.27
N LEU A 105 12.28 -10.03 8.85
CA LEU A 105 12.15 -8.62 9.23
C LEU A 105 12.66 -8.32 10.64
N GLU A 106 12.85 -9.33 11.50
CA GLU A 106 13.05 -9.15 12.94
C GLU A 106 14.22 -8.21 13.28
N GLU A 107 15.37 -8.43 12.67
CA GLU A 107 16.60 -7.68 12.96
C GLU A 107 16.74 -6.37 12.16
N LEU A 108 15.79 -6.07 11.26
CA LEU A 108 15.87 -4.89 10.43
C LEU A 108 15.43 -3.63 11.19
N PRO A 109 15.96 -2.42 10.84
CA PRO A 109 15.50 -1.17 11.42
C PRO A 109 14.02 -0.92 11.08
N ALA A 110 13.31 -0.12 11.88
CA ALA A 110 11.91 0.23 11.63
C ALA A 110 11.74 0.87 10.24
N PRO A 111 10.81 0.40 9.39
CA PRO A 111 10.62 0.93 8.05
C PRO A 111 9.75 2.18 8.04
N ASP A 112 10.06 3.16 7.19
CA ASP A 112 9.17 4.28 6.86
C ASP A 112 8.16 3.89 5.79
N CYS A 113 8.61 3.09 4.81
CA CYS A 113 7.79 2.62 3.69
C CYS A 113 8.01 1.12 3.46
N VAL A 114 6.95 0.41 3.09
CA VAL A 114 7.03 -1.01 2.73
C VAL A 114 6.27 -1.27 1.44
N PHE A 115 6.94 -1.91 0.49
CA PHE A 115 6.31 -2.52 -0.66
C PHE A 115 6.15 -4.02 -0.43
N ILE A 116 4.99 -4.58 -0.78
CA ILE A 116 4.71 -6.01 -0.70
C ILE A 116 4.38 -6.52 -2.11
N GLY A 117 5.35 -7.19 -2.74
CA GLY A 117 5.19 -7.84 -4.05
C GLY A 117 4.72 -9.30 -3.95
N GLY A 118 4.87 -9.92 -2.76
CA GLY A 118 4.42 -11.29 -2.51
C GLY A 118 4.52 -11.65 -1.03
N SER A 119 3.44 -12.19 -0.47
CA SER A 119 3.31 -12.52 0.97
C SER A 119 3.36 -14.03 1.26
N LYS A 120 3.24 -14.89 0.24
CA LYS A 120 3.17 -16.34 0.40
C LYS A 120 2.10 -16.82 1.40
N GLY A 121 0.98 -16.08 1.48
CA GLY A 121 -0.13 -16.39 2.37
C GLY A 121 0.02 -15.81 3.79
N LYS A 122 1.14 -15.14 4.11
CA LYS A 122 1.42 -14.55 5.43
C LYS A 122 1.18 -13.04 5.47
N LEU A 123 0.19 -12.52 4.71
CA LEU A 123 0.00 -11.08 4.57
C LEU A 123 -0.28 -10.39 5.92
N TYR A 124 -1.15 -10.97 6.73
CA TYR A 124 -1.51 -10.43 8.04
C TYR A 124 -0.30 -10.37 8.97
N GLU A 125 0.43 -11.48 9.09
CA GLU A 125 1.61 -11.58 9.94
C GLU A 125 2.71 -10.59 9.52
N ILE A 126 2.85 -10.36 8.20
CA ILE A 126 3.80 -9.38 7.67
C ILE A 126 3.36 -7.96 8.04
N LEU A 127 2.09 -7.62 7.82
CA LEU A 127 1.56 -6.29 8.14
C LEU A 127 1.64 -6.00 9.65
N ASP A 128 1.33 -6.98 10.49
CA ASP A 128 1.43 -6.84 11.95
C ASP A 128 2.88 -6.65 12.42
N ALA A 129 3.82 -7.43 11.84
CA ALA A 129 5.24 -7.28 12.14
C ALA A 129 5.77 -5.89 11.76
N ILE A 130 5.37 -5.37 10.60
CA ILE A 130 5.74 -4.05 10.11
C ILE A 130 5.15 -2.96 11.01
N ARG A 131 3.84 -3.03 11.31
CA ARG A 131 3.13 -2.08 12.16
C ARG A 131 3.69 -2.03 13.58
N LYS A 132 4.11 -3.18 14.12
CA LYS A 132 4.76 -3.26 15.44
C LYS A 132 6.09 -2.51 15.46
N LYS A 133 6.85 -2.49 14.36
CA LYS A 133 8.10 -1.74 14.22
C LYS A 133 7.86 -0.25 14.03
N ASN A 134 6.90 0.12 13.19
CA ASN A 134 6.50 1.50 12.93
C ASN A 134 4.97 1.57 12.74
N PRO A 135 4.23 2.07 13.73
CA PRO A 135 2.77 2.19 13.62
C PRO A 135 2.31 3.24 12.60
N PHE A 136 3.22 4.05 12.05
CA PHE A 136 2.94 5.08 11.03
C PHE A 136 3.52 4.71 9.66
N VAL A 137 3.78 3.44 9.42
CA VAL A 137 4.40 2.98 8.18
C VAL A 137 3.49 3.18 6.97
N ARG A 138 4.04 3.67 5.87
CA ARG A 138 3.37 3.69 4.57
C ARG A 138 3.50 2.34 3.90
N VAL A 139 2.39 1.72 3.51
CA VAL A 139 2.36 0.42 2.85
C VAL A 139 1.83 0.57 1.43
N VAL A 140 2.49 -0.09 0.49
CA VAL A 140 2.00 -0.29 -0.88
C VAL A 140 2.13 -1.76 -1.22
N LEU A 141 1.08 -2.34 -1.78
CA LEU A 141 1.12 -3.72 -2.21
C LEU A 141 0.45 -3.90 -3.58
N ASN A 142 0.94 -4.87 -4.33
CA ASN A 142 0.37 -5.26 -5.61
C ASN A 142 -0.36 -6.59 -5.47
N ALA A 143 -1.63 -6.62 -5.86
CA ALA A 143 -2.47 -7.81 -5.86
C ALA A 143 -3.00 -8.12 -7.26
N ILE A 144 -2.96 -9.40 -7.63
CA ILE A 144 -3.53 -9.92 -8.87
C ILE A 144 -4.79 -10.73 -8.56
N SER A 145 -4.83 -11.39 -7.41
CA SER A 145 -5.94 -12.26 -7.00
C SER A 145 -6.96 -11.53 -6.14
N LEU A 146 -8.21 -11.95 -6.25
CA LEU A 146 -9.30 -11.45 -5.41
C LEU A 146 -9.11 -11.84 -3.95
N GLU A 147 -8.50 -12.99 -3.68
CA GLU A 147 -8.22 -13.47 -2.32
C GLU A 147 -7.27 -12.50 -1.59
N THR A 148 -6.21 -12.02 -2.27
CA THR A 148 -5.30 -11.01 -1.70
C THR A 148 -6.03 -9.69 -1.47
N MET A 149 -6.88 -9.27 -2.42
CA MET A 149 -7.72 -8.08 -2.26
C MET A 149 -8.61 -8.17 -1.02
N MET A 150 -9.33 -9.29 -0.87
CA MET A 150 -10.20 -9.51 0.30
C MET A 150 -9.42 -9.49 1.62
N GLN A 151 -8.23 -10.09 1.65
CA GLN A 151 -7.36 -10.05 2.83
C GLN A 151 -6.98 -8.61 3.19
N VAL A 152 -6.58 -7.79 2.20
CA VAL A 152 -6.20 -6.40 2.45
C VAL A 152 -7.38 -5.58 2.94
N LEU A 153 -8.53 -5.67 2.25
CA LEU A 153 -9.73 -4.92 2.64
C LEU A 153 -10.12 -5.25 4.08
N LYS A 154 -10.18 -6.54 4.43
CA LYS A 154 -10.45 -6.96 5.79
C LYS A 154 -9.41 -6.42 6.79
N TYR A 155 -8.12 -6.46 6.45
CA TYR A 155 -7.08 -5.89 7.31
C TYR A 155 -7.28 -4.39 7.55
N THR A 156 -7.66 -3.63 6.50
CA THR A 156 -7.91 -2.19 6.63
C THR A 156 -9.17 -1.84 7.41
N GLU A 157 -10.17 -2.73 7.43
CA GLU A 157 -11.38 -2.60 8.25
C GLU A 157 -11.11 -2.92 9.74
N GLU A 158 -10.21 -3.88 10.02
CA GLU A 158 -9.88 -4.33 11.37
C GLU A 158 -8.81 -3.46 12.07
N ASN A 159 -8.17 -2.54 11.36
CA ASN A 159 -7.04 -1.76 11.85
C ASN A 159 -7.18 -0.27 11.57
N GLU A 160 -6.59 0.56 12.42
CA GLU A 160 -6.52 2.01 12.22
C GLU A 160 -5.61 2.32 11.02
N ILE A 161 -6.22 2.82 9.96
CA ILE A 161 -5.59 3.06 8.67
C ILE A 161 -5.99 4.45 8.16
N GLU A 162 -5.05 5.16 7.56
CA GLU A 162 -5.31 6.43 6.88
C GLU A 162 -4.87 6.36 5.41
N GLU A 163 -5.43 7.25 4.60
CA GLU A 163 -5.10 7.39 3.17
C GLU A 163 -5.20 6.06 2.40
N ALA A 164 -6.19 5.21 2.75
CA ALA A 164 -6.42 3.96 2.04
C ALA A 164 -6.89 4.25 0.61
N GLU A 165 -6.22 3.66 -0.36
CA GLU A 165 -6.54 3.83 -1.77
C GLU A 165 -6.33 2.50 -2.49
N VAL A 166 -7.29 2.14 -3.34
CA VAL A 166 -7.22 0.98 -4.23
C VAL A 166 -7.38 1.45 -5.65
N ILE A 167 -6.38 1.22 -6.49
CA ILE A 167 -6.44 1.51 -7.91
C ILE A 167 -6.21 0.25 -8.72
N GLN A 168 -6.91 0.11 -9.85
CA GLN A 168 -6.65 -0.93 -10.82
C GLN A 168 -5.86 -0.38 -11.98
N VAL A 169 -4.75 -1.04 -12.32
CA VAL A 169 -3.90 -0.69 -13.46
C VAL A 169 -4.04 -1.77 -14.52
N ALA A 170 -4.58 -1.40 -15.69
CA ALA A 170 -4.67 -2.25 -16.86
C ALA A 170 -3.76 -1.72 -17.96
N VAL A 171 -2.80 -2.53 -18.39
CA VAL A 171 -1.80 -2.17 -19.39
C VAL A 171 -2.02 -3.00 -20.63
N SER A 172 -2.01 -2.35 -21.81
CA SER A 172 -1.97 -3.01 -23.10
C SER A 172 -0.85 -2.44 -23.94
N ARG A 173 -0.06 -3.29 -24.56
CA ARG A 173 1.07 -2.88 -25.41
C ARG A 173 0.85 -3.33 -26.86
N ALA A 174 1.16 -2.45 -27.81
CA ALA A 174 1.10 -2.81 -29.23
C ALA A 174 2.19 -3.82 -29.57
N LYS A 175 1.82 -4.93 -30.19
CA LYS A 175 2.72 -5.95 -30.69
C LYS A 175 2.54 -6.10 -32.20
N LYS A 176 3.63 -6.08 -32.95
CA LYS A 176 3.61 -6.32 -34.41
C LYS A 176 3.34 -7.81 -34.68
N VAL A 177 2.29 -8.09 -35.43
CA VAL A 177 1.91 -9.44 -35.89
C VAL A 177 1.73 -9.38 -37.41
N GLY A 178 2.69 -9.86 -38.13
CA GLY A 178 2.73 -9.71 -39.60
C GLY A 178 2.81 -8.23 -40.02
N SER A 179 1.81 -7.76 -40.78
CA SER A 179 1.69 -6.36 -41.21
C SER A 179 0.86 -5.46 -40.29
N TYR A 180 0.29 -6.03 -39.21
CA TYR A 180 -0.61 -5.34 -38.28
C TYR A 180 0.07 -5.08 -36.93
N HIS A 181 -0.45 -4.08 -36.19
CA HIS A 181 -0.14 -3.87 -34.78
C HIS A 181 -1.38 -4.21 -33.98
N MET A 182 -1.26 -5.21 -33.12
CA MET A 182 -2.35 -5.66 -32.26
C MET A 182 -2.05 -5.28 -30.81
N MET A 183 -3.08 -4.84 -30.09
CA MET A 183 -2.96 -4.59 -28.65
C MET A 183 -2.96 -5.91 -27.88
N ASN A 184 -1.92 -6.11 -27.07
CA ASN A 184 -1.78 -7.26 -26.18
C ASN A 184 -1.99 -6.81 -24.74
N GLY A 185 -3.13 -7.18 -24.15
CA GLY A 185 -3.46 -6.87 -22.76
C GLY A 185 -2.63 -7.70 -21.78
N GLN A 186 -2.22 -7.07 -20.72
CA GLN A 186 -1.64 -7.74 -19.54
C GLN A 186 -2.74 -7.95 -18.50
N ASN A 187 -2.52 -8.87 -17.56
CA ASN A 187 -3.45 -9.02 -16.43
C ASN A 187 -3.52 -7.71 -15.64
N PRO A 188 -4.73 -7.21 -15.35
CA PRO A 188 -4.88 -6.06 -14.48
C PRO A 188 -4.27 -6.34 -13.10
N ILE A 189 -3.67 -5.31 -12.52
CA ILE A 189 -3.05 -5.37 -11.19
C ILE A 189 -3.73 -4.33 -10.32
N TYR A 190 -4.09 -4.73 -9.10
CA TYR A 190 -4.52 -3.78 -8.08
C TYR A 190 -3.30 -3.28 -7.32
N VAL A 191 -3.14 -1.98 -7.28
CA VAL A 191 -2.16 -1.29 -6.43
C VAL A 191 -2.93 -0.72 -5.25
N ILE A 192 -2.63 -1.22 -4.06
CA ILE A 192 -3.29 -0.83 -2.83
C ILE A 192 -2.27 -0.08 -1.99
N SER A 193 -2.66 1.05 -1.44
CA SER A 193 -1.77 1.84 -0.61
C SER A 193 -2.50 2.44 0.59
N PHE A 194 -1.84 2.46 1.75
CA PHE A 194 -2.37 3.04 2.98
C PHE A 194 -1.25 3.43 3.93
N THR A 195 -1.57 4.26 4.92
CA THR A 195 -0.68 4.58 6.04
C THR A 195 -1.26 3.98 7.32
N SER A 196 -0.49 3.17 8.02
CA SER A 196 -0.90 2.59 9.30
C SER A 196 -0.95 3.65 10.38
N ARG A 197 -1.81 3.43 11.39
CA ARG A 197 -1.91 4.25 12.61
C ARG A 197 -1.86 3.37 13.86
N PRO A 198 -1.41 3.90 15.00
CA PRO A 198 -1.54 3.19 16.26
C PRO A 198 -3.01 2.85 16.52
N ALA A 199 -3.26 1.70 17.14
CA ALA A 199 -4.60 1.42 17.62
C ALA A 199 -5.06 2.57 18.54
N LYS A 200 -6.31 3.02 18.40
CA LYS A 200 -6.91 3.92 19.38
C LYS A 200 -6.76 3.26 20.73
N LYS A 201 -6.25 3.99 21.72
CA LYS A 201 -6.37 3.53 23.10
C LYS A 201 -7.87 3.36 23.36
N GLU A 202 -8.27 2.19 23.84
CA GLU A 202 -9.61 2.06 24.41
C GLU A 202 -9.77 3.22 25.40
N ALA A 203 -10.83 4.02 25.22
CA ALA A 203 -11.11 5.11 26.13
C ALA A 203 -11.18 4.51 27.54
N ASP A 204 -10.35 5.02 28.44
CA ASP A 204 -10.40 4.59 29.84
C ASP A 204 -11.77 5.03 30.37
N PRO A 205 -12.67 4.11 30.72
CA PRO A 205 -14.01 4.47 31.19
C PRO A 205 -14.01 5.30 32.48
N GLU A 206 -12.86 5.45 33.15
CA GLU A 206 -12.67 6.30 34.31
C GLU A 206 -12.09 7.69 33.99
N ASN A 207 -11.75 7.97 32.71
CA ASN A 207 -11.19 9.26 32.30
C ASN A 207 -12.24 10.07 31.50
N GLU A 208 -12.95 10.96 32.19
CA GLU A 208 -13.99 11.83 31.61
C GLU A 208 -13.46 12.77 30.49
N ASP A 209 -12.14 12.99 30.39
CA ASP A 209 -11.51 13.85 29.38
C ASP A 209 -11.32 13.15 28.02
N ASP A 210 -11.49 11.82 27.90
CA ASP A 210 -11.35 11.06 26.66
C ASP A 210 -12.67 11.04 25.82
N PHE A 211 -13.76 11.60 26.31
CA PHE A 211 -15.03 11.72 25.59
C PHE A 211 -15.18 13.11 24.95
N VAL A 212 -14.41 13.41 23.91
CA VAL A 212 -14.74 14.49 22.99
C VAL A 212 -15.62 13.92 21.88
N LEU A 213 -16.93 13.90 22.12
CA LEU A 213 -17.88 13.84 21.02
C LEU A 213 -17.83 15.20 20.32
N GLU A 214 -17.17 15.32 19.16
CA GLU A 214 -17.45 16.41 18.25
C GLU A 214 -18.90 16.23 17.78
N GLU A 215 -19.82 16.96 18.41
CA GLU A 215 -21.18 17.11 17.88
C GLU A 215 -21.07 17.82 16.53
N ILE A 216 -21.25 17.04 15.45
CA ILE A 216 -21.44 17.63 14.12
C ILE A 216 -22.79 18.35 14.17
N ASN A 217 -22.76 19.68 14.19
CA ASN A 217 -23.95 20.50 14.12
C ASN A 217 -24.49 20.43 12.68
N LEU A 218 -25.47 19.56 12.46
CA LEU A 218 -26.11 19.34 11.16
C LEU A 218 -26.81 20.59 10.62
N ASP A 219 -27.07 21.60 11.46
CA ASP A 219 -27.69 22.85 11.06
C ASP A 219 -26.73 23.85 10.37
N GLU A 220 -25.41 23.55 10.39
CA GLU A 220 -24.36 24.35 9.76
C GLU A 220 -23.85 23.78 8.43
N VAL A 221 -24.37 22.63 7.96
CA VAL A 221 -23.97 22.01 6.70
C VAL A 221 -24.86 22.54 5.57
N GLU A 222 -24.29 23.35 4.68
CA GLU A 222 -24.99 23.84 3.50
C GLU A 222 -25.29 22.67 2.54
N PRO A 223 -26.48 22.64 1.91
CA PRO A 223 -26.92 21.55 1.01
C PRO A 223 -25.97 21.30 -0.19
N GLU A 224 -25.15 22.28 -0.55
CA GLU A 224 -24.21 22.22 -1.68
C GLU A 224 -22.93 21.42 -1.34
N ASP A 225 -22.64 21.20 -0.07
CA ASP A 225 -21.49 20.43 0.40
C ASP A 225 -21.77 18.92 0.53
N MET A 226 -23.01 18.48 0.31
CA MET A 226 -23.41 17.09 0.34
C MET A 226 -23.03 16.36 -0.96
N THR A 227 -21.74 16.20 -1.20
CA THR A 227 -21.22 15.28 -2.22
C THR A 227 -21.22 13.85 -1.69
N GLY A 228 -21.26 12.85 -2.58
CA GLY A 228 -21.45 11.43 -2.23
C GLY A 228 -20.56 10.87 -1.11
N ASP A 229 -19.39 11.45 -0.88
CA ASP A 229 -18.43 11.03 0.15
C ASP A 229 -18.93 11.30 1.59
N ILE A 230 -19.72 12.38 1.78
CA ILE A 230 -20.26 12.74 3.10
C ILE A 230 -21.43 11.81 3.50
N VAL A 231 -22.18 11.29 2.52
CA VAL A 231 -23.30 10.37 2.79
C VAL A 231 -22.80 9.03 3.31
N GLU A 232 -21.63 8.56 2.86
CA GLU A 232 -21.02 7.33 3.39
C GLU A 232 -20.53 7.48 4.84
N ASP A 233 -19.99 8.65 5.21
CA ASP A 233 -19.54 8.90 6.58
C ASP A 233 -20.71 9.05 7.56
N ILE A 234 -21.81 9.71 7.16
CA ILE A 234 -23.02 9.82 7.98
C ILE A 234 -23.66 8.46 8.23
N THR A 235 -23.65 7.56 7.24
CA THR A 235 -24.21 6.21 7.39
C THR A 235 -23.41 5.36 8.39
N LYS A 236 -22.11 5.59 8.53
CA LYS A 236 -21.25 4.92 9.53
C LYS A 236 -21.53 5.42 10.95
N VAL A 237 -21.86 6.68 11.14
CA VAL A 237 -22.12 7.27 12.45
C VAL A 237 -23.48 6.83 13.01
N ILE A 238 -24.48 6.61 12.15
CA ILE A 238 -25.84 6.20 12.56
C ILE A 238 -25.91 4.70 12.94
N SER A 239 -24.94 3.86 12.54
CA SER A 239 -25.01 2.41 12.78
C SER A 239 -24.59 1.94 14.18
N VAL A 240 -24.21 2.82 15.10
CA VAL A 240 -23.64 2.44 16.42
C VAL A 240 -24.46 2.88 17.63
N GLY A 241 -25.66 3.34 17.49
CA GLY A 241 -26.48 3.73 18.65
C GLY A 241 -27.96 3.45 18.49
N ASP A 242 -28.48 2.46 19.16
CA ASP A 242 -29.88 2.31 19.57
C ASP A 242 -30.99 2.04 18.54
N LEU A 243 -30.69 1.56 17.33
CA LEU A 243 -31.70 1.04 16.42
C LEU A 243 -31.86 -0.48 16.59
N THR A 244 -32.79 -0.89 17.42
CA THR A 244 -33.24 -2.30 17.45
C THR A 244 -34.04 -2.63 16.17
N PRO A 245 -34.04 -3.88 15.68
CA PRO A 245 -34.81 -4.28 14.51
C PRO A 245 -36.33 -3.96 14.58
N GLU A 246 -36.86 -3.74 15.77
CA GLU A 246 -38.24 -3.37 16.03
C GLU A 246 -38.50 -1.88 15.74
N LYS A 247 -37.59 -0.99 16.09
CA LYS A 247 -37.71 0.45 15.77
C LYS A 247 -37.63 0.75 14.27
N ILE A 248 -36.81 0.00 13.55
CA ILE A 248 -36.72 0.14 12.08
C ILE A 248 -38.04 -0.27 11.40
N ARG A 249 -38.76 -1.24 11.97
CA ARG A 249 -40.06 -1.67 11.45
C ARG A 249 -41.17 -0.65 11.69
N GLU A 250 -41.22 -0.01 12.84
CA GLU A 250 -42.19 1.01 13.17
C GLU A 250 -42.05 2.27 12.28
N GLU A 251 -40.83 2.72 12.00
CA GLU A 251 -40.59 3.89 11.13
C GLU A 251 -40.88 3.60 9.63
N MET A 252 -40.75 2.35 9.19
CA MET A 252 -41.11 1.98 7.82
C MET A 252 -42.64 1.85 7.61
N GLU A 253 -43.42 1.54 8.67
CA GLU A 253 -44.90 1.45 8.60
C GLU A 253 -45.58 2.83 8.73
N GLU A 254 -44.92 3.87 9.27
CA GLU A 254 -45.42 5.23 9.33
C GLU A 254 -45.18 6.06 8.04
N SER A 255 -44.41 5.53 7.07
CA SER A 255 -44.08 6.23 5.83
C SER A 255 -44.87 5.76 4.59
N GLU A 256 -45.87 4.87 4.73
CA GLU A 256 -46.87 4.54 3.73
C GLU A 256 -48.21 5.25 4.00
#